data_832faf3051a9a9ceda84fa5aaab19e43
#
_entry.id   832faf3051a9a9ceda84fa5aaab19e43
#
_cell.length_a   1.000
_cell.length_b   1.000
_cell.length_c   1.000
_cell.angle_alpha   90.00
_cell.angle_beta   90.00
_cell.angle_gamma   90.00
#
_symmetry.space_group_name_H-M   'P 1'
#
loop_
_entity.id
_entity.type
_entity.pdbx_description
1 polymer ?
#
loop_
_entity_poly.entity_id
_entity_poly.type
_entity_poly.pdbx_seq_one_letter_code
_entity_poly.pdbx_strand_id
1 'polypeptide(L)'
;MKFLSALSVLFFALILLSCQSGTSVPEQEDFSKLEGLVSEIELQMSSLRAELEQITDYNESLLQKRDSILGTPVPSKYTMEGAFSTNLPGQDPALSTLVILNSSPDRKKAEELLQLTHSMDSVFAGFMQKNPKAIQIYSNSSVGASRIYPAFDAKNIVDPNVVVTDFNFYYEADLKNNPSKGTVWIPEPYVDPAGKGWIFSLVRPVYEGEELSAVIGIDLSIGDAIDSYLDAVDGYFVLVNGNGDIIGGKSEAIELLGMPLLKNHVYRETIQMDNFRGADFNLSRSKNGEVRQMAQAILVDKNTHFDFVQDARISRVLGHAFSQVDWYLLEIMLPK
;
A
#
# COMPACT_ATOMS: atom_id res chain seq x y z
N MET A 1 29.95 89.86 22.44
CA MET A 1 29.01 89.55 23.52
C MET A 1 28.17 88.34 23.08
N LYS A 2 28.08 87.41 23.95
CA LYS A 2 27.31 86.16 23.97
C LYS A 2 27.99 84.94 23.37
N PHE A 3 28.47 84.12 24.30
CA PHE A 3 28.92 82.73 24.17
C PHE A 3 27.72 81.77 23.92
N LEU A 4 27.88 80.83 23.04
CA LEU A 4 27.03 79.65 23.04
C LEU A 4 27.95 78.38 23.17
N SER A 5 27.77 77.73 24.26
CA SER A 5 28.41 76.45 24.59
C SER A 5 27.79 75.33 23.78
N ALA A 6 28.61 74.54 23.11
CA ALA A 6 28.21 73.28 22.46
C ALA A 6 28.29 72.15 23.49
N LEU A 7 27.14 71.45 23.74
CA LEU A 7 27.04 70.27 24.56
C LEU A 7 27.10 69.01 23.65
N SER A 8 28.20 68.31 23.73
CA SER A 8 28.37 66.97 23.04
C SER A 8 27.55 65.93 23.76
N VAL A 9 26.55 65.43 23.10
CA VAL A 9 25.83 64.16 23.51
C VAL A 9 26.48 63.00 22.86
N LEU A 10 27.14 62.18 23.68
CA LEU A 10 27.73 60.89 23.28
C LEU A 10 26.62 59.85 23.23
N PHE A 11 26.21 59.40 22.03
CA PHE A 11 25.22 58.36 21.83
C PHE A 11 25.96 57.01 21.87
N PHE A 12 25.77 56.27 22.97
CA PHE A 12 26.27 54.91 23.10
C PHE A 12 25.27 53.97 22.40
N ALA A 13 25.59 53.55 21.19
CA ALA A 13 24.84 52.51 20.47
C ALA A 13 25.15 51.12 21.09
N LEU A 14 24.26 50.60 21.92
CA LEU A 14 24.25 49.20 22.30
C LEU A 14 23.84 48.38 21.08
N ILE A 15 24.78 47.69 20.48
CA ILE A 15 24.52 46.67 19.49
C ILE A 15 24.08 45.40 20.28
N LEU A 16 22.78 45.19 20.34
CA LEU A 16 22.22 43.92 20.76
C LEU A 16 22.50 42.90 19.64
N LEU A 17 23.54 42.09 19.81
CA LEU A 17 23.68 40.85 19.04
C LEU A 17 22.54 39.93 19.46
N SER A 18 21.44 39.97 18.72
CA SER A 18 20.42 38.92 18.72
C SER A 18 21.07 37.70 18.07
N CYS A 19 21.44 36.71 18.85
CA CYS A 19 21.61 35.35 18.37
C CYS A 19 20.26 34.88 17.86
N GLN A 20 19.97 35.09 16.60
CA GLN A 20 18.98 34.29 15.91
C GLN A 20 19.54 32.91 15.85
N SER A 21 19.01 31.97 16.68
CA SER A 21 19.09 30.55 16.42
C SER A 21 18.44 30.34 15.05
N GLY A 22 19.28 30.24 14.03
CA GLY A 22 18.84 29.95 12.67
C GLY A 22 18.20 28.56 12.69
N THR A 23 16.89 28.50 12.64
CA THR A 23 16.19 27.33 12.14
C THR A 23 16.63 27.19 10.69
N SER A 24 17.59 26.30 10.45
CA SER A 24 18.02 25.99 9.08
C SER A 24 16.83 25.41 8.36
N VAL A 25 16.27 26.14 7.40
CA VAL A 25 15.30 25.60 6.45
C VAL A 25 15.96 24.36 5.81
N PRO A 26 15.24 23.23 5.59
CA PRO A 26 15.77 22.10 4.86
C PRO A 26 16.43 22.58 3.58
N GLU A 27 17.60 22.09 3.26
CA GLU A 27 18.21 22.42 1.97
C GLU A 27 17.20 21.98 0.90
N GLN A 28 16.89 22.86 -0.02
CA GLN A 28 15.86 22.64 -1.05
C GLN A 28 16.15 21.38 -1.89
N GLU A 29 17.41 20.97 -1.95
CA GLU A 29 17.89 19.77 -2.61
C GLU A 29 17.42 18.47 -1.90
N ASP A 30 17.44 18.43 -0.57
CA ASP A 30 17.00 17.27 0.21
C ASP A 30 15.48 17.05 0.05
N PHE A 31 14.71 18.13 0.04
CA PHE A 31 13.26 18.04 -0.15
C PHE A 31 12.88 17.60 -1.56
N SER A 32 13.59 18.07 -2.60
CA SER A 32 13.41 17.65 -4.00
C SER A 32 13.65 16.18 -4.21
N LYS A 33 14.59 15.57 -3.48
CA LYS A 33 14.86 14.13 -3.54
C LYS A 33 13.68 13.33 -3.01
N LEU A 34 13.16 13.68 -1.83
CA LEU A 34 12.00 13.02 -1.22
C LEU A 34 10.76 13.15 -2.09
N GLU A 35 10.48 14.34 -2.61
CA GLU A 35 9.38 14.62 -3.54
C GLU A 35 9.51 13.80 -4.83
N GLY A 36 10.73 13.70 -5.38
CA GLY A 36 11.02 12.89 -6.56
C GLY A 36 10.71 11.40 -6.36
N LEU A 37 11.08 10.84 -5.20
CA LEU A 37 10.78 9.44 -4.86
C LEU A 37 9.28 9.19 -4.72
N VAL A 38 8.57 10.07 -4.00
CA VAL A 38 7.11 9.96 -3.87
C VAL A 38 6.45 10.04 -5.23
N SER A 39 6.86 10.98 -6.08
CA SER A 39 6.33 11.15 -7.44
C SER A 39 6.54 9.90 -8.32
N GLU A 40 7.71 9.26 -8.22
CA GLU A 40 7.99 8.01 -8.95
C GLU A 40 7.07 6.87 -8.49
N ILE A 41 6.91 6.70 -7.17
CA ILE A 41 6.00 5.68 -6.61
C ILE A 41 4.55 5.96 -7.05
N GLU A 42 4.09 7.21 -6.96
CA GLU A 42 2.74 7.59 -7.36
C GLU A 42 2.46 7.40 -8.86
N LEU A 43 3.48 7.57 -9.70
CA LEU A 43 3.36 7.27 -11.13
C LEU A 43 3.08 5.77 -11.36
N GLN A 44 3.77 4.89 -10.63
CA GLN A 44 3.52 3.45 -10.70
C GLN A 44 2.14 3.09 -10.14
N MET A 45 1.73 3.69 -9.03
CA MET A 45 0.39 3.51 -8.47
C MET A 45 -0.70 3.93 -9.46
N SER A 46 -0.49 5.04 -10.17
CA SER A 46 -1.41 5.54 -11.21
C SER A 46 -1.47 4.60 -12.42
N SER A 47 -0.34 4.02 -12.83
CA SER A 47 -0.28 3.04 -13.91
C SER A 47 -1.07 1.78 -13.57
N LEU A 48 -0.88 1.22 -12.37
CA LEU A 48 -1.63 0.06 -11.89
C LEU A 48 -3.13 0.34 -11.82
N ARG A 49 -3.52 1.53 -11.36
CA ARG A 49 -4.91 1.98 -11.32
C ARG A 49 -5.53 1.97 -12.72
N ALA A 50 -4.87 2.58 -13.69
CA ALA A 50 -5.37 2.65 -15.06
C ALA A 50 -5.49 1.26 -15.72
N GLU A 51 -4.54 0.35 -15.46
CA GLU A 51 -4.62 -1.03 -15.95
C GLU A 51 -5.77 -1.81 -15.27
N LEU A 52 -5.94 -1.67 -13.95
CA LEU A 52 -7.05 -2.32 -13.23
C LEU A 52 -8.41 -1.82 -13.73
N GLU A 53 -8.54 -0.54 -14.03
CA GLU A 53 -9.75 0.03 -14.63
C GLU A 53 -10.09 -0.62 -15.98
N GLN A 54 -9.12 -0.76 -16.87
CA GLN A 54 -9.32 -1.43 -18.16
C GLN A 54 -9.71 -2.91 -17.99
N ILE A 55 -9.09 -3.60 -17.04
CA ILE A 55 -9.39 -5.01 -16.74
C ILE A 55 -10.80 -5.16 -16.20
N THR A 56 -11.23 -4.25 -15.35
CA THR A 56 -12.57 -4.24 -14.76
C THR A 56 -13.63 -3.92 -15.82
N ASP A 57 -13.41 -2.90 -16.64
CA ASP A 57 -14.29 -2.53 -17.74
C ASP A 57 -14.46 -3.71 -18.74
N TYR A 58 -13.38 -4.44 -18.99
CA TYR A 58 -13.47 -5.67 -19.80
C TYR A 58 -14.34 -6.74 -19.11
N ASN A 59 -14.16 -6.97 -17.83
CA ASN A 59 -14.97 -7.91 -17.06
C ASN A 59 -16.46 -7.53 -17.11
N GLU A 60 -16.79 -6.24 -16.91
CA GLU A 60 -18.18 -5.75 -17.04
C GLU A 60 -18.75 -5.99 -18.43
N SER A 61 -17.92 -5.83 -19.47
CA SER A 61 -18.36 -6.14 -20.83
C SER A 61 -18.71 -7.62 -21.06
N LEU A 62 -18.08 -8.54 -20.30
CA LEU A 62 -18.42 -9.97 -20.32
C LEU A 62 -19.78 -10.20 -19.66
N LEU A 63 -20.05 -9.55 -18.50
CA LEU A 63 -21.35 -9.63 -17.84
C LEU A 63 -22.48 -9.18 -18.76
N GLN A 64 -22.30 -8.09 -19.50
CA GLN A 64 -23.27 -7.57 -20.47
C GLN A 64 -23.54 -8.54 -21.63
N LYS A 65 -22.55 -9.39 -21.96
CA LYS A 65 -22.66 -10.40 -23.05
C LYS A 65 -23.02 -11.80 -22.53
N ARG A 66 -23.53 -11.92 -21.31
CA ARG A 66 -23.85 -13.17 -20.59
C ARG A 66 -24.53 -14.21 -21.50
N ASP A 67 -25.67 -13.86 -22.08
CA ASP A 67 -26.48 -14.79 -22.89
C ASP A 67 -25.72 -15.31 -24.12
N SER A 68 -24.96 -14.45 -24.77
CA SER A 68 -24.14 -14.81 -25.94
C SER A 68 -23.02 -15.77 -25.57
N ILE A 69 -22.31 -15.50 -24.46
CA ILE A 69 -21.16 -16.30 -24.03
C ILE A 69 -21.63 -17.66 -23.49
N LEU A 70 -22.65 -17.68 -22.61
CA LEU A 70 -23.18 -18.91 -22.05
C LEU A 70 -23.98 -19.74 -23.07
N GLY A 71 -24.55 -19.09 -24.10
CA GLY A 71 -25.23 -19.77 -25.21
C GLY A 71 -24.28 -20.50 -26.15
N THR A 72 -22.97 -20.21 -26.12
CA THR A 72 -21.92 -20.90 -26.90
C THR A 72 -20.78 -21.31 -25.96
N PRO A 73 -21.02 -22.29 -25.08
CA PRO A 73 -20.07 -22.61 -24.03
C PRO A 73 -18.75 -23.15 -24.61
N VAL A 74 -17.63 -22.60 -24.11
CA VAL A 74 -16.30 -23.14 -24.38
C VAL A 74 -16.03 -24.27 -23.40
N PRO A 75 -15.46 -25.40 -23.84
CA PRO A 75 -15.08 -26.48 -22.93
C PRO A 75 -14.15 -25.97 -21.83
N SER A 76 -14.46 -26.31 -20.59
CA SER A 76 -13.61 -25.92 -19.45
C SER A 76 -12.25 -26.59 -19.58
N LYS A 77 -11.18 -25.79 -19.34
CA LYS A 77 -9.82 -26.29 -19.19
C LYS A 77 -9.52 -26.73 -17.74
N TYR A 78 -10.50 -26.56 -16.84
CA TYR A 78 -10.33 -26.82 -15.41
C TYR A 78 -11.04 -28.09 -14.99
N THR A 79 -10.40 -28.84 -14.10
CA THR A 79 -11.02 -29.89 -13.32
C THR A 79 -11.19 -29.36 -11.89
N MET A 80 -12.40 -29.45 -11.34
CA MET A 80 -12.70 -29.03 -9.96
C MET A 80 -12.72 -30.26 -9.03
N GLU A 81 -12.07 -30.11 -7.87
CA GLU A 81 -12.15 -31.07 -6.76
C GLU A 81 -12.66 -30.35 -5.51
N GLY A 82 -13.91 -30.58 -5.15
CA GLY A 82 -14.58 -29.84 -4.08
C GLY A 82 -14.73 -28.34 -4.41
N ALA A 83 -14.06 -27.52 -3.62
CA ALA A 83 -14.08 -26.06 -3.79
C ALA A 83 -13.04 -25.52 -4.78
N PHE A 84 -12.04 -26.32 -5.19
CA PHE A 84 -10.83 -25.84 -5.85
C PHE A 84 -10.58 -26.48 -7.21
N SER A 85 -9.99 -25.75 -8.14
CA SER A 85 -9.40 -26.31 -9.35
C SER A 85 -8.14 -27.11 -9.01
N THR A 86 -7.86 -28.17 -9.79
CA THR A 86 -6.76 -29.10 -9.51
C THR A 86 -5.43 -28.71 -10.15
N ASN A 87 -5.39 -27.64 -10.93
CA ASN A 87 -4.16 -27.16 -11.55
C ASN A 87 -3.20 -26.58 -10.51
N LEU A 88 -1.94 -26.99 -10.57
CA LEU A 88 -0.88 -26.57 -9.66
C LEU A 88 -0.01 -25.48 -10.28
N PRO A 89 0.73 -24.72 -9.44
CA PRO A 89 1.69 -23.73 -9.91
C PRO A 89 2.66 -24.31 -10.96
N GLY A 90 2.85 -23.58 -12.07
CA GLY A 90 3.81 -23.93 -13.11
C GLY A 90 3.38 -25.04 -14.06
N GLN A 91 2.22 -25.70 -13.87
CA GLN A 91 1.72 -26.72 -14.80
C GLN A 91 1.25 -26.14 -16.13
N ASP A 92 0.43 -25.10 -16.07
CA ASP A 92 -0.02 -24.33 -17.23
C ASP A 92 -0.05 -22.84 -16.88
N PRO A 93 0.89 -22.04 -17.41
CA PRO A 93 0.96 -20.62 -17.13
C PRO A 93 -0.21 -19.82 -17.72
N ALA A 94 -1.08 -20.45 -18.52
CA ALA A 94 -2.27 -19.79 -19.05
C ALA A 94 -3.48 -19.92 -18.12
N LEU A 95 -3.38 -20.67 -17.01
CA LEU A 95 -4.50 -20.94 -16.11
C LEU A 95 -4.34 -20.24 -14.77
N SER A 96 -5.48 -19.74 -14.26
CA SER A 96 -5.65 -19.24 -12.88
C SER A 96 -5.95 -20.42 -11.92
N THR A 97 -5.93 -20.16 -10.62
CA THR A 97 -6.65 -21.00 -9.65
C THR A 97 -8.11 -20.58 -9.63
N LEU A 98 -9.04 -21.53 -9.77
CA LEU A 98 -10.47 -21.30 -9.58
C LEU A 98 -10.91 -21.83 -8.21
N VAL A 99 -11.76 -21.06 -7.54
CA VAL A 99 -12.34 -21.42 -6.26
C VAL A 99 -13.86 -21.23 -6.34
N ILE A 100 -14.63 -22.18 -5.80
CA ILE A 100 -16.05 -22.03 -5.49
C ILE A 100 -16.22 -22.44 -4.03
N LEU A 101 -16.33 -21.47 -3.15
CA LEU A 101 -16.37 -21.68 -1.71
C LEU A 101 -17.59 -22.50 -1.29
N ASN A 102 -17.46 -23.27 -0.21
CA ASN A 102 -18.59 -24.00 0.39
C ASN A 102 -19.67 -23.04 0.95
N SER A 103 -19.26 -21.82 1.32
CA SER A 103 -20.13 -20.73 1.75
C SER A 103 -20.91 -20.08 0.61
N SER A 104 -20.72 -20.51 -0.64
CA SER A 104 -21.42 -19.95 -1.81
C SER A 104 -22.93 -20.05 -1.63
N PRO A 105 -23.67 -18.92 -1.70
CA PRO A 105 -25.13 -18.91 -1.60
C PRO A 105 -25.80 -19.53 -2.84
N ASP A 106 -25.13 -19.55 -3.98
CA ASP A 106 -25.59 -20.11 -5.25
C ASP A 106 -24.43 -20.66 -6.06
N ARG A 107 -24.14 -21.96 -5.87
CA ARG A 107 -23.05 -22.65 -6.56
C ARG A 107 -23.22 -22.65 -8.09
N LYS A 108 -24.45 -22.74 -8.59
CA LYS A 108 -24.70 -22.73 -10.02
C LYS A 108 -24.36 -21.37 -10.62
N LYS A 109 -24.77 -20.29 -9.97
CA LYS A 109 -24.43 -18.92 -10.39
C LYS A 109 -22.91 -18.68 -10.31
N ALA A 110 -22.23 -19.28 -9.32
CA ALA A 110 -20.77 -19.24 -9.21
C ALA A 110 -20.07 -19.96 -10.38
N GLU A 111 -20.54 -21.15 -10.76
CA GLU A 111 -20.03 -21.90 -11.91
C GLU A 111 -20.27 -21.15 -13.23
N GLU A 112 -21.46 -20.60 -13.43
CA GLU A 112 -21.81 -19.76 -14.57
C GLU A 112 -20.89 -18.52 -14.67
N LEU A 113 -20.62 -17.85 -13.54
CA LEU A 113 -19.75 -16.67 -13.52
C LEU A 113 -18.31 -17.01 -13.92
N LEU A 114 -17.77 -18.12 -13.41
CA LEU A 114 -16.43 -18.60 -13.81
C LEU A 114 -16.36 -18.97 -15.29
N GLN A 115 -17.42 -19.57 -15.84
CA GLN A 115 -17.53 -19.86 -17.27
C GLN A 115 -17.63 -18.56 -18.11
N LEU A 116 -18.46 -17.62 -17.69
CA LEU A 116 -18.65 -16.33 -18.34
C LEU A 116 -17.35 -15.53 -18.42
N THR A 117 -16.55 -15.58 -17.35
CA THR A 117 -15.29 -14.83 -17.23
C THR A 117 -14.05 -15.66 -17.63
N HIS A 118 -14.19 -16.78 -18.37
CA HIS A 118 -13.06 -17.64 -18.72
C HIS A 118 -11.90 -16.94 -19.45
N SER A 119 -12.19 -15.92 -20.24
CA SER A 119 -11.18 -15.14 -20.96
C SER A 119 -10.33 -14.25 -20.03
N MET A 120 -10.74 -14.05 -18.79
CA MET A 120 -9.94 -13.30 -17.81
C MET A 120 -8.60 -13.98 -17.49
N ASP A 121 -8.44 -15.28 -17.71
CA ASP A 121 -7.14 -15.95 -17.55
C ASP A 121 -6.06 -15.32 -18.40
N SER A 122 -6.34 -15.05 -19.67
CA SER A 122 -5.38 -14.41 -20.59
C SER A 122 -5.12 -12.96 -20.21
N VAL A 123 -6.14 -12.26 -19.73
CA VAL A 123 -6.03 -10.85 -19.29
C VAL A 123 -5.14 -10.77 -18.05
N PHE A 124 -5.37 -11.63 -17.07
CA PHE A 124 -4.57 -11.69 -15.85
C PHE A 124 -3.12 -12.09 -16.11
N ALA A 125 -2.91 -13.09 -16.98
CA ALA A 125 -1.57 -13.48 -17.40
C ALA A 125 -0.81 -12.33 -18.07
N GLY A 126 -1.49 -11.62 -18.98
CA GLY A 126 -0.92 -10.44 -19.66
C GLY A 126 -0.59 -9.30 -18.71
N PHE A 127 -1.44 -9.05 -17.71
CA PHE A 127 -1.19 -8.06 -16.68
C PHE A 127 0.07 -8.43 -15.86
N MET A 128 0.15 -9.66 -15.35
CA MET A 128 1.28 -10.11 -14.52
C MET A 128 2.61 -10.12 -15.29
N GLN A 129 2.58 -10.40 -16.60
CA GLN A 129 3.77 -10.31 -17.45
C GLN A 129 4.32 -8.88 -17.55
N LYS A 130 3.44 -7.88 -17.58
CA LYS A 130 3.83 -6.45 -17.63
C LYS A 130 4.24 -5.91 -16.25
N ASN A 131 3.68 -6.45 -15.19
CA ASN A 131 3.81 -5.95 -13.82
C ASN A 131 4.46 -6.99 -12.89
N PRO A 132 5.77 -7.28 -13.07
CA PRO A 132 6.45 -8.33 -12.31
C PRO A 132 6.57 -8.06 -10.79
N LYS A 133 6.28 -6.83 -10.35
CA LYS A 133 6.21 -6.47 -8.92
C LYS A 133 4.86 -6.83 -8.28
N ALA A 134 3.81 -7.05 -9.09
CA ALA A 134 2.56 -7.60 -8.58
C ALA A 134 2.76 -9.07 -8.23
N ILE A 135 2.22 -9.51 -7.09
CA ILE A 135 2.30 -10.90 -6.65
C ILE A 135 1.10 -11.73 -7.10
N GLN A 136 -0.04 -11.10 -7.24
CA GLN A 136 -1.24 -11.72 -7.80
C GLN A 136 -2.25 -10.67 -8.30
N ILE A 137 -3.12 -11.13 -9.20
CA ILE A 137 -4.34 -10.45 -9.60
C ILE A 137 -5.50 -11.44 -9.46
N TYR A 138 -6.65 -10.96 -8.98
CA TYR A 138 -7.78 -11.81 -8.70
C TYR A 138 -9.13 -11.16 -8.99
N SER A 139 -10.15 -11.99 -9.09
CA SER A 139 -11.56 -11.59 -9.06
C SER A 139 -12.27 -12.42 -7.99
N ASN A 140 -12.88 -11.75 -7.02
CA ASN A 140 -13.67 -12.35 -5.94
C ASN A 140 -15.13 -11.92 -6.08
N SER A 141 -16.08 -12.86 -6.13
CA SER A 141 -17.49 -12.54 -6.35
C SER A 141 -18.35 -12.68 -5.11
N SER A 142 -19.49 -11.96 -5.10
CA SER A 142 -20.53 -12.05 -4.07
C SER A 142 -21.13 -13.46 -3.94
N VAL A 143 -21.03 -14.28 -5.00
CA VAL A 143 -21.52 -15.66 -5.00
C VAL A 143 -20.44 -16.66 -4.60
N GLY A 144 -19.33 -16.23 -4.05
CA GLY A 144 -18.26 -17.09 -3.54
C GLY A 144 -17.44 -17.81 -4.62
N ALA A 145 -17.42 -17.27 -5.84
CA ALA A 145 -16.51 -17.69 -6.91
C ALA A 145 -15.29 -16.79 -6.96
N SER A 146 -14.09 -17.38 -7.07
CA SER A 146 -12.84 -16.63 -7.22
C SER A 146 -12.01 -17.16 -8.38
N ARG A 147 -11.30 -16.26 -9.04
CA ARG A 147 -10.27 -16.50 -10.05
C ARG A 147 -9.02 -15.77 -9.62
N ILE A 148 -7.91 -16.48 -9.42
CA ILE A 148 -6.68 -15.92 -8.85
C ILE A 148 -5.50 -16.33 -9.73
N TYR A 149 -4.71 -15.37 -10.17
CA TYR A 149 -3.53 -15.57 -11.00
C TYR A 149 -2.29 -14.90 -10.37
N PRO A 150 -1.11 -15.54 -10.38
CA PRO A 150 -0.83 -16.88 -10.93
C PRO A 150 -1.47 -18.01 -10.11
N ALA A 151 -1.59 -19.18 -10.74
CA ALA A 151 -2.11 -20.36 -10.06
C ALA A 151 -1.28 -20.74 -8.84
N PHE A 152 -1.95 -21.18 -7.77
CA PHE A 152 -1.33 -21.62 -6.51
C PHE A 152 -2.06 -22.83 -5.93
N ASP A 153 -1.47 -23.47 -4.93
CA ASP A 153 -2.04 -24.65 -4.26
C ASP A 153 -3.13 -24.25 -3.25
N ALA A 154 -4.26 -23.78 -3.76
CA ALA A 154 -5.35 -23.29 -2.92
C ALA A 154 -5.93 -24.35 -1.99
N LYS A 155 -5.98 -25.61 -2.42
CA LYS A 155 -6.55 -26.72 -1.63
C LYS A 155 -5.84 -26.91 -0.29
N ASN A 156 -4.54 -26.65 -0.23
CA ASN A 156 -3.73 -26.80 0.98
C ASN A 156 -3.57 -25.49 1.78
N ILE A 157 -4.04 -24.35 1.26
CA ILE A 157 -3.80 -23.04 1.84
C ILE A 157 -5.09 -22.36 2.28
N VAL A 158 -6.16 -22.44 1.49
CA VAL A 158 -7.41 -21.70 1.72
C VAL A 158 -8.44 -22.58 2.42
N ASP A 159 -9.04 -22.08 3.50
CA ASP A 159 -10.21 -22.72 4.10
C ASP A 159 -11.41 -22.55 3.13
N PRO A 160 -12.01 -23.65 2.64
CA PRO A 160 -13.13 -23.59 1.71
C PRO A 160 -14.43 -23.02 2.31
N ASN A 161 -14.48 -22.81 3.63
CA ASN A 161 -15.66 -22.31 4.34
C ASN A 161 -15.62 -20.80 4.63
N VAL A 162 -14.55 -20.09 4.22
CA VAL A 162 -14.48 -18.65 4.38
C VAL A 162 -15.61 -17.95 3.62
N VAL A 163 -15.97 -16.75 4.10
CA VAL A 163 -16.90 -15.86 3.42
C VAL A 163 -16.11 -14.72 2.84
N VAL A 164 -15.94 -14.70 1.51
CA VAL A 164 -15.05 -13.75 0.84
C VAL A 164 -15.46 -12.28 1.04
N THR A 165 -16.75 -12.04 1.23
CA THR A 165 -17.30 -10.70 1.45
C THR A 165 -16.95 -10.09 2.81
N ASP A 166 -16.46 -10.91 3.75
CA ASP A 166 -16.05 -10.44 5.09
C ASP A 166 -14.62 -9.90 5.13
N PHE A 167 -13.88 -10.03 4.04
CA PHE A 167 -12.50 -9.55 3.96
C PHE A 167 -12.44 -8.09 3.49
N ASN A 168 -11.40 -7.37 3.97
CA ASN A 168 -11.19 -5.96 3.65
C ASN A 168 -11.07 -5.69 2.15
N PHE A 169 -10.37 -6.54 1.40
CA PHE A 169 -10.25 -6.41 -0.06
C PHE A 169 -11.60 -6.52 -0.80
N TYR A 170 -12.66 -6.97 -0.14
CA TYR A 170 -14.02 -7.00 -0.69
C TYR A 170 -14.89 -5.86 -0.16
N TYR A 171 -15.03 -5.74 1.18
CA TYR A 171 -15.96 -4.75 1.74
C TYR A 171 -15.50 -3.31 1.56
N GLU A 172 -14.18 -3.03 1.47
CA GLU A 172 -13.68 -1.69 1.16
C GLU A 172 -14.05 -1.22 -0.27
N ALA A 173 -14.36 -2.17 -1.16
CA ALA A 173 -14.86 -1.87 -2.50
C ALA A 173 -16.38 -1.73 -2.59
N ASP A 174 -17.13 -2.06 -1.53
CA ASP A 174 -18.59 -2.01 -1.53
C ASP A 174 -19.13 -0.56 -1.55
N LEU A 175 -20.43 -0.40 -1.85
CA LEU A 175 -21.04 0.92 -1.97
C LEU A 175 -21.04 1.73 -0.66
N LYS A 176 -20.96 1.07 0.48
CA LYS A 176 -20.93 1.71 1.80
C LYS A 176 -19.57 2.39 2.05
N ASN A 177 -18.49 1.69 1.71
CA ASN A 177 -17.11 2.15 1.94
C ASN A 177 -16.54 2.88 0.71
N ASN A 178 -17.00 2.54 -0.49
CA ASN A 178 -16.62 3.13 -1.77
C ASN A 178 -17.84 3.63 -2.57
N PRO A 179 -18.50 4.70 -2.14
CA PRO A 179 -19.69 5.23 -2.82
C PRO A 179 -19.41 5.76 -4.23
N SER A 180 -18.15 6.03 -4.56
CA SER A 180 -17.71 6.43 -5.90
C SER A 180 -17.73 5.29 -6.91
N LYS A 181 -17.79 4.02 -6.45
CA LYS A 181 -17.60 2.81 -7.27
C LYS A 181 -16.27 2.80 -8.02
N GLY A 182 -15.31 3.61 -7.60
CA GLY A 182 -14.00 3.78 -8.22
C GLY A 182 -12.97 2.75 -7.76
N THR A 183 -11.77 2.87 -8.30
CA THR A 183 -10.61 2.10 -7.84
C THR A 183 -10.09 2.67 -6.54
N VAL A 184 -9.85 1.82 -5.53
CA VAL A 184 -9.39 2.23 -4.21
C VAL A 184 -8.20 1.38 -3.76
N TRP A 185 -7.24 2.02 -3.08
CA TRP A 185 -6.23 1.32 -2.31
C TRP A 185 -6.81 0.88 -0.98
N ILE A 186 -6.56 -0.38 -0.57
CA ILE A 186 -6.89 -0.82 0.78
C ILE A 186 -6.00 -0.04 1.76
N PRO A 187 -6.59 0.65 2.75
CA PRO A 187 -5.86 1.63 3.58
C PRO A 187 -4.73 1.00 4.40
N GLU A 188 -4.95 -0.23 4.87
CA GLU A 188 -4.04 -0.92 5.78
C GLU A 188 -3.50 -2.19 5.13
N PRO A 189 -2.17 -2.43 5.25
CA PRO A 189 -1.61 -3.72 4.88
C PRO A 189 -2.22 -4.86 5.71
N TYR A 190 -2.34 -6.03 5.11
CA TYR A 190 -2.90 -7.22 5.77
C TYR A 190 -2.18 -8.49 5.33
N VAL A 191 -2.40 -9.57 6.08
CA VAL A 191 -1.87 -10.89 5.72
C VAL A 191 -2.78 -11.51 4.68
N ASP A 192 -2.21 -11.87 3.53
CA ASP A 192 -2.95 -12.50 2.43
C ASP A 192 -3.50 -13.88 2.83
N PRO A 193 -4.82 -14.10 2.75
CA PRO A 193 -5.42 -15.42 2.98
C PRO A 193 -4.93 -16.52 2.02
N ALA A 194 -4.39 -16.14 0.85
CA ALA A 194 -3.76 -17.06 -0.12
C ALA A 194 -2.28 -17.33 0.19
N GLY A 195 -1.77 -16.91 1.35
CA GLY A 195 -0.45 -17.28 1.86
C GLY A 195 0.73 -16.51 1.26
N LYS A 196 0.51 -15.33 0.68
CA LYS A 196 1.58 -14.51 0.09
C LYS A 196 2.29 -13.59 1.08
N GLY A 197 1.91 -13.65 2.36
CA GLY A 197 2.47 -12.81 3.42
C GLY A 197 1.79 -11.45 3.52
N TRP A 198 2.52 -10.44 3.97
CA TRP A 198 2.02 -9.09 4.10
C TRP A 198 1.93 -8.37 2.75
N ILE A 199 0.71 -7.93 2.42
CA ILE A 199 0.37 -7.29 1.15
C ILE A 199 -0.37 -5.98 1.37
N PHE A 200 -0.39 -5.16 0.34
CA PHE A 200 -1.36 -4.10 0.16
C PHE A 200 -2.01 -4.23 -1.22
N SER A 201 -3.26 -3.85 -1.33
CA SER A 201 -4.06 -4.18 -2.49
C SER A 201 -4.70 -2.94 -3.10
N LEU A 202 -4.73 -2.93 -4.42
CA LEU A 202 -5.53 -2.02 -5.21
C LEU A 202 -6.75 -2.79 -5.72
N VAL A 203 -7.95 -2.32 -5.41
CA VAL A 203 -9.18 -3.03 -5.76
C VAL A 203 -10.16 -2.13 -6.51
N ARG A 204 -10.97 -2.74 -7.37
CA ARG A 204 -12.06 -2.09 -8.07
C ARG A 204 -13.31 -2.98 -8.08
N PRO A 205 -14.49 -2.44 -7.71
CA PRO A 205 -15.74 -3.17 -7.78
C PRO A 205 -16.20 -3.35 -9.23
N VAL A 206 -16.87 -4.48 -9.49
CA VAL A 206 -17.58 -4.82 -10.72
C VAL A 206 -19.06 -4.88 -10.43
N TYR A 207 -19.85 -4.07 -11.07
CA TYR A 207 -21.29 -4.02 -10.89
C TYR A 207 -22.05 -4.68 -12.04
N GLU A 208 -23.13 -5.41 -11.70
CA GLU A 208 -24.15 -5.86 -12.64
C GLU A 208 -25.45 -5.11 -12.30
N GLY A 209 -25.73 -4.01 -13.01
CA GLY A 209 -26.75 -3.05 -12.62
C GLY A 209 -26.34 -2.33 -11.32
N GLU A 210 -27.16 -2.47 -10.28
CA GLU A 210 -26.88 -1.88 -8.96
C GLU A 210 -26.22 -2.88 -7.97
N GLU A 211 -26.11 -4.14 -8.35
CA GLU A 211 -25.53 -5.19 -7.50
C GLU A 211 -24.01 -5.28 -7.68
N LEU A 212 -23.26 -5.32 -6.57
CA LEU A 212 -21.84 -5.64 -6.57
C LEU A 212 -21.67 -7.12 -6.90
N SER A 213 -21.26 -7.41 -8.12
CA SER A 213 -21.09 -8.78 -8.63
C SER A 213 -19.76 -9.38 -8.19
N ALA A 214 -18.69 -8.60 -8.32
CA ALA A 214 -17.34 -9.03 -7.96
C ALA A 214 -16.45 -7.84 -7.58
N VAL A 215 -15.29 -8.13 -7.01
CA VAL A 215 -14.19 -7.18 -6.82
C VAL A 215 -12.97 -7.77 -7.50
N ILE A 216 -12.34 -6.99 -8.40
CA ILE A 216 -11.05 -7.33 -8.98
C ILE A 216 -9.97 -6.60 -8.21
N GLY A 217 -8.90 -7.31 -7.82
CA GLY A 217 -7.82 -6.76 -7.04
C GLY A 217 -6.44 -7.15 -7.56
N ILE A 218 -5.48 -6.28 -7.31
CA ILE A 218 -4.05 -6.48 -7.54
C ILE A 218 -3.37 -6.42 -6.19
N ASP A 219 -2.58 -7.42 -5.86
CA ASP A 219 -1.79 -7.44 -4.64
C ASP A 219 -0.32 -7.20 -4.92
N LEU A 220 0.27 -6.37 -4.07
CA LEU A 220 1.70 -6.06 -4.05
C LEU A 220 2.29 -6.51 -2.72
N SER A 221 3.47 -7.14 -2.75
CA SER A 221 4.24 -7.40 -1.54
C SER A 221 4.77 -6.09 -0.97
N ILE A 222 4.59 -5.88 0.32
CA ILE A 222 5.14 -4.69 0.99
C ILE A 222 6.66 -4.69 0.90
N GLY A 223 7.29 -5.80 1.21
CA GLY A 223 8.75 -5.92 1.15
C GLY A 223 9.30 -5.62 -0.24
N ASP A 224 8.78 -6.31 -1.27
CA ASP A 224 9.31 -6.18 -2.63
C ASP A 224 9.02 -4.81 -3.26
N ALA A 225 7.87 -4.19 -2.95
CA ALA A 225 7.55 -2.87 -3.44
C ALA A 225 8.45 -1.79 -2.82
N ILE A 226 8.68 -1.85 -1.50
CA ILE A 226 9.49 -0.87 -0.77
C ILE A 226 10.97 -1.05 -1.09
N ASP A 227 11.49 -2.27 -0.98
CA ASP A 227 12.89 -2.58 -1.25
C ASP A 227 13.31 -2.10 -2.64
N SER A 228 12.44 -2.29 -3.65
CA SER A 228 12.74 -1.90 -5.02
C SER A 228 12.86 -0.38 -5.26
N TYR A 229 12.24 0.44 -4.41
CA TYR A 229 12.30 1.90 -4.52
C TYR A 229 13.28 2.52 -3.53
N LEU A 230 13.34 2.00 -2.30
CA LEU A 230 14.11 2.60 -1.24
C LEU A 230 15.54 2.07 -1.16
N ASP A 231 15.78 0.80 -1.51
CA ASP A 231 17.13 0.21 -1.47
C ASP A 231 18.07 0.78 -2.52
N ALA A 232 17.52 1.22 -3.66
CA ALA A 232 18.31 1.85 -4.73
C ALA A 232 18.76 3.28 -4.42
N VAL A 233 18.24 3.90 -3.35
CA VAL A 233 18.48 5.30 -3.01
C VAL A 233 19.21 5.43 -1.68
N ASP A 234 20.29 6.21 -1.66
CA ASP A 234 21.01 6.51 -0.42
C ASP A 234 20.14 7.34 0.53
N GLY A 235 20.12 6.97 1.81
CA GLY A 235 19.34 7.64 2.85
C GLY A 235 18.61 6.66 3.76
N TYR A 236 17.99 7.17 4.79
CA TYR A 236 17.26 6.43 5.82
C TYR A 236 15.75 6.69 5.67
N PHE A 237 15.10 5.82 4.89
CA PHE A 237 13.68 6.00 4.53
C PHE A 237 12.77 5.05 5.30
N VAL A 238 11.61 5.57 5.72
CA VAL A 238 10.51 4.81 6.32
C VAL A 238 9.19 5.25 5.69
N LEU A 239 8.37 4.28 5.29
CA LEU A 239 7.00 4.48 4.85
C LEU A 239 6.06 4.21 6.02
N VAL A 240 5.16 5.15 6.31
CA VAL A 240 4.17 5.03 7.39
C VAL A 240 2.78 5.38 6.87
N ASN A 241 1.72 4.84 7.51
CA ASN A 241 0.36 5.29 7.25
C ASN A 241 0.02 6.54 8.08
N GLY A 242 -1.14 7.15 7.82
CA GLY A 242 -1.61 8.33 8.55
C GLY A 242 -1.81 8.11 10.05
N ASN A 243 -1.97 6.87 10.50
CA ASN A 243 -2.04 6.50 11.92
C ASN A 243 -0.65 6.39 12.57
N GLY A 244 0.43 6.45 11.77
CA GLY A 244 1.81 6.33 12.23
C GLY A 244 2.33 4.89 12.32
N ASP A 245 1.59 3.90 11.78
CA ASP A 245 2.08 2.52 11.69
C ASP A 245 3.12 2.42 10.57
N ILE A 246 4.24 1.77 10.87
CA ILE A 246 5.29 1.53 9.87
C ILE A 246 4.80 0.46 8.90
N ILE A 247 4.67 0.85 7.63
CA ILE A 247 4.35 -0.04 6.52
C ILE A 247 5.61 -0.74 6.05
N GLY A 248 6.72 -0.02 5.97
CA GLY A 248 8.01 -0.56 5.59
C GLY A 248 9.11 0.49 5.55
N GLY A 249 10.31 0.10 5.18
CA GLY A 249 11.45 1.00 5.09
C GLY A 249 12.76 0.30 5.36
N LYS A 250 13.85 1.07 5.30
CA LYS A 250 15.18 0.55 5.62
C LYS A 250 15.26 0.20 7.10
N SER A 251 15.79 -0.98 7.40
CA SER A 251 15.88 -1.51 8.76
C SER A 251 16.59 -0.55 9.71
N GLU A 252 17.69 0.05 9.28
CA GLU A 252 18.47 1.03 10.03
C GLU A 252 17.63 2.28 10.36
N ALA A 253 16.78 2.72 9.44
CA ALA A 253 15.89 3.86 9.65
C ALA A 253 14.84 3.53 10.71
N ILE A 254 14.25 2.33 10.67
CA ILE A 254 13.27 1.86 11.66
C ILE A 254 13.91 1.75 13.05
N GLU A 255 15.13 1.25 13.15
CA GLU A 255 15.87 1.15 14.42
C GLU A 255 16.20 2.54 15.03
N LEU A 256 16.55 3.51 14.18
CA LEU A 256 16.79 4.90 14.61
C LEU A 256 15.55 5.51 15.28
N LEU A 257 14.36 5.16 14.82
CA LEU A 257 13.09 5.66 15.37
C LEU A 257 12.70 5.04 16.71
N GLY A 258 13.57 4.20 17.31
CA GLY A 258 13.33 3.61 18.62
C GLY A 258 12.16 2.63 18.69
N MET A 259 11.91 1.93 17.58
CA MET A 259 10.93 0.86 17.48
C MET A 259 11.40 -0.40 18.21
N PRO A 260 10.54 -1.43 18.37
CA PRO A 260 10.96 -2.74 18.87
C PRO A 260 12.14 -3.30 18.09
N LEU A 261 12.93 -4.16 18.74
CA LEU A 261 14.09 -4.78 18.08
C LEU A 261 13.65 -5.61 16.89
N LEU A 262 14.34 -5.42 15.76
CA LEU A 262 14.12 -6.19 14.55
C LEU A 262 14.80 -7.56 14.65
N LYS A 263 14.14 -8.61 14.14
CA LYS A 263 14.73 -9.93 14.02
C LYS A 263 15.92 -9.85 13.05
N ASN A 264 17.09 -10.28 13.53
CA ASN A 264 18.36 -10.21 12.76
C ASN A 264 18.68 -8.81 12.19
N HIS A 265 18.14 -7.74 12.79
CA HIS A 265 18.21 -6.37 12.28
C HIS A 265 17.55 -6.19 10.88
N VAL A 266 16.56 -7.04 10.55
CA VAL A 266 15.86 -7.01 9.26
C VAL A 266 14.35 -6.86 9.49
N TYR A 267 13.76 -5.75 9.01
CA TYR A 267 12.32 -5.50 9.14
C TYR A 267 11.48 -6.53 8.39
N ARG A 268 11.88 -6.90 7.18
CA ARG A 268 11.22 -7.91 6.35
C ARG A 268 11.12 -9.28 7.05
N GLU A 269 12.17 -9.70 7.77
CA GLU A 269 12.13 -10.94 8.57
C GLU A 269 11.25 -10.78 9.82
N THR A 270 11.18 -9.57 10.37
CA THR A 270 10.38 -9.26 11.55
C THR A 270 8.88 -9.37 11.26
N ILE A 271 8.41 -8.85 10.12
CA ILE A 271 7.00 -8.92 9.72
C ILE A 271 6.54 -10.34 9.39
N GLN A 272 7.44 -11.26 9.11
CA GLN A 272 7.14 -12.67 8.83
C GLN A 272 7.04 -13.54 10.09
N MET A 273 7.26 -12.98 11.29
CA MET A 273 7.14 -13.72 12.55
C MET A 273 5.68 -13.93 12.93
N ASP A 274 5.34 -15.12 13.43
CA ASP A 274 3.98 -15.46 13.89
C ASP A 274 3.43 -14.53 14.99
N ASN A 275 4.33 -13.90 15.76
CA ASN A 275 3.99 -12.97 16.84
C ASN A 275 4.10 -11.50 16.43
N PHE A 276 4.31 -11.19 15.14
CA PHE A 276 4.36 -9.81 14.66
C PHE A 276 3.02 -9.12 14.88
N ARG A 277 3.10 -7.89 15.42
CA ARG A 277 1.96 -7.00 15.60
C ARG A 277 2.30 -5.65 14.99
N GLY A 278 1.67 -5.28 13.89
CA GLY A 278 1.89 -3.99 13.23
C GLY A 278 1.74 -2.81 14.19
N ALA A 279 0.77 -2.88 15.09
CA ALA A 279 0.55 -1.85 16.11
C ALA A 279 1.73 -1.61 17.10
N ASP A 280 2.66 -2.54 17.22
CA ASP A 280 3.87 -2.35 18.04
C ASP A 280 4.91 -1.48 17.29
N PHE A 281 4.81 -1.40 15.97
CA PHE A 281 5.65 -0.58 15.10
C PHE A 281 4.94 0.71 14.70
N ASN A 282 4.40 1.43 15.69
CA ASN A 282 3.72 2.71 15.51
C ASN A 282 4.56 3.86 16.07
N LEU A 283 4.75 4.92 15.30
CA LEU A 283 5.57 6.09 15.69
C LEU A 283 5.08 6.74 16.98
N SER A 284 3.77 6.77 17.23
CA SER A 284 3.18 7.33 18.46
C SER A 284 3.49 6.49 19.69
N ARG A 285 3.96 5.26 19.53
CA ARG A 285 4.37 4.33 20.60
C ARG A 285 5.89 4.21 20.75
N SER A 286 6.67 4.95 19.96
CA SER A 286 8.12 4.97 20.07
C SER A 286 8.56 5.27 21.51
N LYS A 287 9.62 4.61 21.95
CA LYS A 287 10.28 4.90 23.24
C LYS A 287 10.88 6.30 23.25
N ASN A 288 11.25 6.84 22.09
CA ASN A 288 11.80 8.17 21.93
C ASN A 288 10.67 9.23 21.92
N GLY A 289 10.72 10.17 22.87
CA GLY A 289 9.72 11.24 23.00
C GLY A 289 9.70 12.19 21.80
N GLU A 290 10.86 12.49 21.21
CA GLU A 290 10.94 13.35 20.04
C GLU A 290 10.37 12.67 18.79
N VAL A 291 10.49 11.34 18.65
CA VAL A 291 9.84 10.59 17.56
C VAL A 291 8.32 10.68 17.67
N ARG A 292 7.76 10.63 18.89
CA ARG A 292 6.31 10.83 19.08
C ARG A 292 5.87 12.25 18.72
N GLN A 293 6.68 13.26 19.06
CA GLN A 293 6.43 14.67 18.67
C GLN A 293 6.55 14.87 17.16
N MET A 294 7.54 14.26 16.52
CA MET A 294 7.72 14.24 15.07
C MET A 294 6.51 13.62 14.37
N ALA A 295 6.00 12.48 14.87
CA ALA A 295 4.80 11.86 14.33
C ALA A 295 3.59 12.80 14.41
N GLN A 296 3.38 13.48 15.54
CA GLN A 296 2.33 14.49 15.68
C GLN A 296 2.53 15.64 14.67
N ALA A 297 3.73 16.20 14.58
CA ALA A 297 4.03 17.33 13.71
C ALA A 297 3.83 17.01 12.23
N ILE A 298 4.32 15.84 11.76
CA ILE A 298 4.27 15.50 10.33
C ILE A 298 2.91 14.88 9.96
N LEU A 299 2.38 13.93 10.74
CA LEU A 299 1.19 13.18 10.35
C LEU A 299 -0.10 13.92 10.67
N VAL A 300 -0.16 14.69 11.75
CA VAL A 300 -1.38 15.37 12.19
C VAL A 300 -1.34 16.86 11.83
N ASP A 301 -0.25 17.57 12.21
CA ASP A 301 -0.12 19.01 11.98
C ASP A 301 0.31 19.33 10.52
N LYS A 302 0.63 18.26 9.72
CA LYS A 302 1.01 18.34 8.30
C LYS A 302 2.26 19.17 8.03
N ASN A 303 3.19 19.21 8.98
CA ASN A 303 4.49 19.82 8.77
C ASN A 303 5.33 18.97 7.81
N THR A 304 6.17 19.60 7.02
CA THR A 304 7.05 18.92 6.07
C THR A 304 8.35 18.40 6.70
N HIS A 305 8.66 18.84 7.90
CA HIS A 305 9.86 18.42 8.63
C HIS A 305 9.68 18.58 10.14
N PHE A 306 10.59 17.90 10.88
CA PHE A 306 10.74 18.03 12.34
C PHE A 306 12.23 17.98 12.70
N ASP A 307 12.70 18.95 13.49
CA ASP A 307 14.09 19.05 13.98
C ASP A 307 14.22 18.39 15.34
N PHE A 308 15.18 17.47 15.48
CA PHE A 308 15.51 16.82 16.74
C PHE A 308 16.53 17.64 17.52
N VAL A 309 16.30 17.80 18.81
CA VAL A 309 17.14 18.64 19.69
C VAL A 309 17.89 17.78 20.72
N GLN A 310 17.29 16.70 21.19
CA GLN A 310 17.82 15.87 22.27
C GLN A 310 18.39 14.53 21.78
N ASP A 311 17.95 14.03 20.64
CA ASP A 311 18.50 12.78 20.07
C ASP A 311 19.80 13.07 19.33
N ALA A 312 20.89 12.50 19.84
CA ALA A 312 22.22 12.68 19.22
C ALA A 312 22.37 11.87 17.89
N ARG A 313 21.46 10.99 17.55
CA ARG A 313 21.52 10.13 16.34
C ARG A 313 20.73 10.70 15.16
N ILE A 314 19.72 11.52 15.43
CA ILE A 314 18.84 12.11 14.43
C ILE A 314 18.96 13.63 14.53
N SER A 315 19.18 14.32 13.41
CA SER A 315 19.16 15.78 13.38
C SER A 315 17.80 16.31 12.92
N ARG A 316 17.21 15.68 11.91
CA ARG A 316 15.97 16.09 11.28
C ARG A 316 15.26 14.90 10.65
N VAL A 317 13.94 14.99 10.53
CA VAL A 317 13.13 14.11 9.65
C VAL A 317 12.36 14.99 8.68
N LEU A 318 12.45 14.67 7.40
CA LEU A 318 11.58 15.20 6.36
C LEU A 318 10.41 14.26 6.13
N GLY A 319 9.22 14.80 5.81
CA GLY A 319 8.03 14.00 5.52
C GLY A 319 7.29 14.50 4.29
N HIS A 320 6.88 13.59 3.42
CA HIS A 320 6.06 13.88 2.26
C HIS A 320 4.87 12.92 2.20
N ALA A 321 3.66 13.48 2.05
CA ALA A 321 2.42 12.71 1.95
C ALA A 321 2.20 12.20 0.53
N PHE A 322 1.59 11.02 0.40
CA PHE A 322 1.08 10.52 -0.87
C PHE A 322 -0.30 11.13 -1.17
N SER A 323 -0.61 11.34 -2.44
CA SER A 323 -1.89 11.89 -2.86
C SER A 323 -2.99 10.84 -3.03
N GLN A 324 -2.61 9.57 -3.29
CA GLN A 324 -3.54 8.49 -3.61
C GLN A 324 -3.91 7.60 -2.42
N VAL A 325 -3.17 7.69 -1.33
CA VAL A 325 -3.36 6.89 -0.12
C VAL A 325 -2.86 7.70 1.08
N ASP A 326 -3.44 7.49 2.26
CA ASP A 326 -3.02 8.21 3.48
C ASP A 326 -1.71 7.62 4.04
N TRP A 327 -0.65 7.75 3.25
CA TRP A 327 0.71 7.35 3.59
C TRP A 327 1.67 8.52 3.52
N TYR A 328 2.81 8.36 4.21
CA TYR A 328 3.90 9.34 4.26
C TYR A 328 5.23 8.62 4.06
N LEU A 329 6.07 9.16 3.18
CA LEU A 329 7.48 8.79 3.12
C LEU A 329 8.27 9.75 4.02
N LEU A 330 9.01 9.17 4.96
CA LEU A 330 9.88 9.89 5.88
C LEU A 330 11.34 9.64 5.51
N GLU A 331 12.17 10.70 5.47
CA GLU A 331 13.63 10.60 5.36
C GLU A 331 14.26 11.10 6.65
N ILE A 332 15.06 10.24 7.28
CA ILE A 332 15.76 10.54 8.52
C ILE A 332 17.16 11.06 8.20
N MET A 333 17.48 12.24 8.68
CA MET A 333 18.79 12.87 8.52
C MET A 333 19.61 12.73 9.80
N LEU A 334 20.87 12.32 9.65
CA LEU A 334 21.79 12.20 10.77
C LEU A 334 22.56 13.50 10.98
N PRO A 335 23.06 13.77 12.20
CA PRO A 335 23.97 14.87 12.45
C PRO A 335 25.24 14.77 11.57
N LYS A 336 25.70 15.92 11.04
CA LYS A 336 26.93 15.99 10.23
C LYS A 336 28.17 15.84 11.10
#